data_131087be9e6381152c206349b724bef8
#
_entry.id   131087be9e6381152c206349b724bef8
#
_cell.length_a   1.000
_cell.length_b   1.000
_cell.length_c   1.000
_cell.angle_alpha   90.00
_cell.angle_beta   90.00
_cell.angle_gamma   90.00
#
_symmetry.space_group_name_H-M   'P 1'
#
loop_
_entity.id
_entity.type
_entity.pdbx_description
1 polymer ?
#
loop_
_entity_poly.entity_id
_entity_poly.type
_entity_poly.pdbx_seq_one_letter_code
_entity_poly.pdbx_strand_id
1 'polypeptide(L)'
;AQLIYDLKNANRDARISVKLVSEAGVGTIAAGVAKAGAQVILISGHDGGTGAAPISSIHHAGLPWELGLAETHQTLIQNGLRGRVVIETDGKLMSGRDVVIAALLGAEEFGFATAPLIAMGCSMMRVCQLDTCPFGVATQNEKLRAKFPGKPEYVENFMKFIAQQMREIMAKLGVKSVEELCGRTDLLKLKDKQGFKRASLVDMSRVLGERYDVIKNSEWKKERDTFDFKLEKGIDLSKLVPAFTQNDYSSFLIHNSKLESPDSELKIQS
;
A
#
# COMPACT_ATOMS: atom_id res chain seq x y z
N ALA A 1 -9.81 -13.05 -0.91
CA ALA A 1 -10.46 -13.23 0.40
C ALA A 1 -9.81 -14.35 1.18
N GLN A 2 -9.67 -15.54 0.61
CA GLN A 2 -9.08 -16.72 1.29
C GLN A 2 -7.70 -16.42 1.88
N LEU A 3 -6.77 -15.92 1.08
CA LEU A 3 -5.41 -15.60 1.53
C LEU A 3 -5.39 -14.54 2.65
N ILE A 4 -6.27 -13.54 2.59
CA ILE A 4 -6.39 -12.52 3.65
C ILE A 4 -6.82 -13.18 4.96
N TYR A 5 -7.79 -14.08 4.90
CA TYR A 5 -8.26 -14.85 6.05
C TYR A 5 -7.15 -15.74 6.62
N ASP A 6 -6.45 -16.49 5.77
CA ASP A 6 -5.39 -17.41 6.16
C ASP A 6 -4.22 -16.67 6.85
N LEU A 7 -3.81 -15.52 6.28
CA LEU A 7 -2.77 -14.67 6.87
C LEU A 7 -3.21 -14.12 8.23
N LYS A 8 -4.47 -13.72 8.36
CA LYS A 8 -5.00 -13.22 9.65
C LYS A 8 -5.10 -14.33 10.69
N ASN A 9 -5.40 -15.55 10.26
CA ASN A 9 -5.39 -16.72 11.11
C ASN A 9 -3.97 -17.06 11.60
N ALA A 10 -2.98 -16.99 10.71
CA ALA A 10 -1.58 -17.25 11.05
C ALA A 10 -1.02 -16.24 12.05
N ASN A 11 -1.41 -14.96 11.93
CA ASN A 11 -1.04 -13.92 12.89
C ASN A 11 -2.20 -12.94 13.09
N ARG A 12 -2.87 -13.06 14.23
CA ARG A 12 -4.05 -12.26 14.58
C ARG A 12 -3.76 -10.78 14.77
N ASP A 13 -2.56 -10.46 15.24
CA ASP A 13 -2.18 -9.08 15.56
C ASP A 13 -1.65 -8.34 14.35
N ALA A 14 -1.24 -9.05 13.29
CA ALA A 14 -0.74 -8.45 12.08
C ALA A 14 -1.81 -7.66 11.33
N ARG A 15 -1.44 -6.48 10.82
CA ARG A 15 -2.23 -5.75 9.83
C ARG A 15 -2.04 -6.39 8.45
N ILE A 16 -3.12 -6.76 7.81
CA ILE A 16 -3.08 -7.33 6.46
C ILE A 16 -3.15 -6.19 5.44
N SER A 17 -2.07 -6.02 4.70
CA SER A 17 -1.95 -5.04 3.62
C SER A 17 -2.00 -5.73 2.26
N VAL A 18 -2.75 -5.14 1.32
CA VAL A 18 -2.84 -5.61 -0.06
C VAL A 18 -2.37 -4.49 -0.99
N LYS A 19 -1.36 -4.79 -1.81
CA LYS A 19 -0.82 -3.86 -2.81
C LYS A 19 -1.54 -4.03 -4.14
N LEU A 20 -2.05 -2.91 -4.67
CA LEU A 20 -2.71 -2.81 -5.96
C LEU A 20 -1.98 -1.80 -6.84
N VAL A 21 -1.93 -2.07 -8.14
CA VAL A 21 -1.35 -1.13 -9.11
C VAL A 21 -2.41 -0.09 -9.49
N SER A 22 -1.99 1.16 -9.62
CA SER A 22 -2.82 2.24 -10.16
C SER A 22 -3.16 1.95 -11.62
N GLU A 23 -4.37 1.49 -11.85
CA GLU A 23 -4.95 1.21 -13.16
C GLU A 23 -6.42 1.61 -13.17
N ALA A 24 -7.01 1.76 -14.35
CA ALA A 24 -8.44 2.04 -14.46
C ALA A 24 -9.26 0.89 -13.84
N GLY A 25 -10.19 1.20 -12.94
CA GLY A 25 -11.00 0.21 -12.23
C GLY A 25 -10.39 -0.29 -10.91
N VAL A 26 -9.22 0.20 -10.51
CA VAL A 26 -8.57 -0.20 -9.24
C VAL A 26 -9.45 0.06 -8.03
N GLY A 27 -10.30 1.10 -8.07
CA GLY A 27 -11.25 1.39 -7.00
C GLY A 27 -12.24 0.24 -6.76
N THR A 28 -12.71 -0.41 -7.82
CA THR A 28 -13.60 -1.59 -7.71
C THR A 28 -12.87 -2.78 -7.07
N ILE A 29 -11.61 -3.00 -7.45
CA ILE A 29 -10.77 -4.05 -6.86
C ILE A 29 -10.54 -3.74 -5.37
N ALA A 30 -10.22 -2.49 -5.04
CA ALA A 30 -10.03 -2.05 -3.66
C ALA A 30 -11.29 -2.25 -2.81
N ALA A 31 -12.48 -1.99 -3.35
CA ALA A 31 -13.74 -2.27 -2.67
C ALA A 31 -13.92 -3.77 -2.37
N GLY A 32 -13.56 -4.65 -3.32
CA GLY A 32 -13.56 -6.10 -3.13
C GLY A 32 -12.58 -6.55 -2.04
N VAL A 33 -11.37 -5.99 -2.05
CA VAL A 33 -10.32 -6.26 -1.06
C VAL A 33 -10.71 -5.77 0.33
N ALA A 34 -11.32 -4.58 0.43
CA ALA A 34 -11.86 -4.06 1.70
C ALA A 34 -12.95 -4.95 2.28
N LYS A 35 -13.88 -5.43 1.42
CA LYS A 35 -14.93 -6.39 1.83
C LYS A 35 -14.34 -7.73 2.26
N ALA A 36 -13.18 -8.11 1.76
CA ALA A 36 -12.48 -9.33 2.16
C ALA A 36 -11.71 -9.20 3.49
N GLY A 37 -11.68 -8.01 4.10
CA GLY A 37 -11.08 -7.78 5.40
C GLY A 37 -9.64 -7.27 5.39
N ALA A 38 -9.08 -6.85 4.25
CA ALA A 38 -7.81 -6.13 4.25
C ALA A 38 -7.92 -4.86 5.10
N GLN A 39 -6.88 -4.59 5.88
CA GLN A 39 -6.83 -3.44 6.79
C GLN A 39 -6.08 -2.26 6.18
N VAL A 40 -5.17 -2.54 5.25
CA VAL A 40 -4.43 -1.54 4.47
C VAL A 40 -4.56 -1.88 2.99
N ILE A 41 -4.76 -0.87 2.17
CA ILE A 41 -4.73 -0.97 0.72
C ILE A 41 -3.66 0.01 0.22
N LEU A 42 -2.57 -0.54 -0.30
CA LEU A 42 -1.49 0.23 -0.92
C LEU A 42 -1.77 0.40 -2.41
N ILE A 43 -1.95 1.62 -2.85
CA ILE A 43 -2.06 1.98 -4.27
C ILE A 43 -0.69 2.41 -4.77
N SER A 44 -0.13 1.59 -5.66
CA SER A 44 1.20 1.81 -6.23
C SER A 44 1.09 2.44 -7.61
N GLY A 45 1.78 3.56 -7.82
CA GLY A 45 1.93 4.15 -9.13
C GLY A 45 2.84 3.34 -10.06
N HIS A 46 2.87 3.68 -11.35
CA HIS A 46 3.72 3.01 -12.36
C HIS A 46 5.22 3.06 -12.02
N ASP A 47 5.67 4.05 -11.28
CA ASP A 47 7.06 4.16 -10.78
C ASP A 47 7.30 3.32 -9.50
N GLY A 48 6.26 2.71 -8.94
CA GLY A 48 6.38 1.78 -7.82
C GLY A 48 6.90 0.40 -8.22
N GLY A 49 7.12 -0.45 -7.24
CA GLY A 49 7.59 -1.81 -7.44
C GLY A 49 9.08 -2.00 -7.17
N THR A 50 9.67 -3.02 -7.79
CA THR A 50 11.07 -3.38 -7.55
C THR A 50 12.05 -2.56 -8.40
N GLY A 51 13.23 -2.23 -7.85
CA GLY A 51 14.34 -1.66 -8.61
C GLY A 51 14.86 -2.55 -9.74
N ALA A 52 14.56 -3.84 -9.71
CA ALA A 52 14.89 -4.83 -10.74
C ALA A 52 13.90 -4.85 -11.92
N ALA A 53 12.77 -4.14 -11.84
CA ALA A 53 11.80 -4.12 -12.92
C ALA A 53 12.41 -3.58 -14.22
N PRO A 54 12.12 -4.21 -15.38
CA PRO A 54 12.54 -3.71 -16.69
C PRO A 54 12.01 -2.29 -16.92
N ILE A 55 12.78 -1.47 -17.62
CA ILE A 55 12.40 -0.09 -17.90
C ILE A 55 11.09 0.01 -18.68
N SER A 56 10.81 -0.97 -19.55
CA SER A 56 9.56 -1.08 -20.29
C SER A 56 8.36 -1.26 -19.36
N SER A 57 8.47 -2.07 -18.30
CA SER A 57 7.40 -2.24 -17.31
C SER A 57 7.14 -0.96 -16.54
N ILE A 58 8.19 -0.25 -16.15
CA ILE A 58 8.07 1.02 -15.43
C ILE A 58 7.36 2.09 -16.27
N HIS A 59 7.63 2.11 -17.58
CA HIS A 59 7.07 3.13 -18.46
C HIS A 59 5.67 2.79 -18.99
N HIS A 60 5.29 1.52 -19.02
CA HIS A 60 4.08 1.07 -19.73
C HIS A 60 3.12 0.23 -18.89
N ALA A 61 3.47 -0.13 -17.67
CA ALA A 61 2.59 -0.86 -16.76
C ALA A 61 2.12 0.06 -15.64
N GLY A 62 0.81 0.27 -15.52
CA GLY A 62 0.21 1.13 -14.51
C GLY A 62 0.10 2.60 -14.92
N LEU A 63 -0.59 3.35 -14.10
CA LEU A 63 -0.85 4.78 -14.22
C LEU A 63 -0.14 5.54 -13.09
N PRO A 64 -0.03 6.88 -13.17
CA PRO A 64 0.39 7.68 -12.02
C PRO A 64 -0.45 7.38 -10.77
N TRP A 65 0.20 7.34 -9.61
CA TRP A 65 -0.46 7.01 -8.34
C TRP A 65 -1.64 7.94 -8.01
N GLU A 66 -1.60 9.18 -8.44
CA GLU A 66 -2.64 10.17 -8.23
C GLU A 66 -4.00 9.72 -8.78
N LEU A 67 -4.00 9.05 -9.94
CA LEU A 67 -5.21 8.56 -10.59
C LEU A 67 -5.84 7.40 -9.81
N GLY A 68 -5.05 6.38 -9.53
CA GLY A 68 -5.52 5.19 -8.80
C GLY A 68 -5.90 5.50 -7.36
N LEU A 69 -5.16 6.40 -6.71
CA LEU A 69 -5.45 6.84 -5.35
C LEU A 69 -6.79 7.57 -5.27
N ALA A 70 -7.01 8.57 -6.14
CA ALA A 70 -8.26 9.31 -6.17
C ALA A 70 -9.45 8.41 -6.50
N GLU A 71 -9.32 7.52 -7.49
CA GLU A 71 -10.37 6.54 -7.83
C GLU A 71 -10.68 5.63 -6.63
N THR A 72 -9.66 5.10 -5.98
CA THR A 72 -9.82 4.21 -4.82
C THR A 72 -10.52 4.92 -3.67
N HIS A 73 -10.04 6.10 -3.29
CA HIS A 73 -10.62 6.88 -2.21
C HIS A 73 -12.11 7.18 -2.44
N GLN A 74 -12.45 7.68 -3.62
CA GLN A 74 -13.82 8.01 -4.00
C GLN A 74 -14.72 6.77 -4.06
N THR A 75 -14.25 5.68 -4.67
CA THR A 75 -15.02 4.44 -4.76
C THR A 75 -15.30 3.83 -3.38
N LEU A 76 -14.34 3.85 -2.49
CA LEU A 76 -14.53 3.35 -1.12
C LEU A 76 -15.53 4.21 -0.34
N ILE A 77 -15.53 5.53 -0.51
CA ILE A 77 -16.54 6.41 0.11
C ILE A 77 -17.94 6.10 -0.44
N GLN A 78 -18.08 6.03 -1.76
CA GLN A 78 -19.38 5.73 -2.42
C GLN A 78 -19.98 4.39 -1.97
N ASN A 79 -19.13 3.44 -1.60
CA ASN A 79 -19.57 2.12 -1.14
C ASN A 79 -19.65 1.99 0.39
N GLY A 80 -19.42 3.06 1.17
CA GLY A 80 -19.41 3.03 2.64
C GLY A 80 -18.28 2.18 3.23
N LEU A 81 -17.18 1.98 2.49
CA LEU A 81 -16.07 1.11 2.88
C LEU A 81 -14.83 1.87 3.34
N ARG A 82 -14.80 3.19 3.13
CA ARG A 82 -13.60 4.00 3.37
C ARG A 82 -13.11 3.94 4.81
N GLY A 83 -14.01 3.87 5.78
CA GLY A 83 -13.68 3.78 7.21
C GLY A 83 -13.08 2.44 7.63
N ARG A 84 -13.17 1.39 6.80
CA ARG A 84 -12.66 0.05 7.12
C ARG A 84 -11.17 -0.11 6.87
N VAL A 85 -10.60 0.69 5.99
CA VAL A 85 -9.22 0.52 5.51
C VAL A 85 -8.42 1.80 5.63
N VAL A 86 -7.14 1.64 5.85
CA VAL A 86 -6.14 2.70 5.65
C VAL A 86 -5.70 2.64 4.19
N ILE A 87 -5.65 3.78 3.52
CA ILE A 87 -5.09 3.87 2.17
C ILE A 87 -3.65 4.34 2.27
N GLU A 88 -2.75 3.52 1.75
CA GLU A 88 -1.34 3.85 1.55
C GLU A 88 -1.10 4.13 0.06
N THR A 89 -0.11 4.97 -0.26
CA THR A 89 0.34 5.15 -1.65
C THR A 89 1.85 5.19 -1.74
N ASP A 90 2.37 4.63 -2.84
CA ASP A 90 3.77 4.73 -3.24
C ASP A 90 3.88 5.01 -4.75
N GLY A 91 5.09 5.09 -5.26
CA GLY A 91 5.35 5.34 -6.66
C GLY A 91 6.04 6.69 -6.85
N LYS A 92 7.23 6.82 -6.23
CA LYS A 92 8.12 7.96 -6.40
C LYS A 92 7.67 9.23 -5.66
N LEU A 93 7.20 9.09 -4.43
CA LEU A 93 7.10 10.23 -3.53
C LEU A 93 8.50 10.71 -3.18
N MET A 94 8.82 11.97 -3.49
CA MET A 94 10.17 12.52 -3.38
C MET A 94 10.25 13.76 -2.49
N SER A 95 9.14 14.39 -2.18
CA SER A 95 9.07 15.65 -1.47
C SER A 95 7.89 15.74 -0.51
N GLY A 96 7.92 16.68 0.42
CA GLY A 96 6.79 16.95 1.30
C GLY A 96 5.56 17.47 0.54
N ARG A 97 5.76 18.06 -0.64
CA ARG A 97 4.65 18.46 -1.51
C ARG A 97 3.91 17.24 -2.08
N ASP A 98 4.65 16.19 -2.48
CA ASP A 98 4.03 14.95 -2.99
C ASP A 98 3.20 14.29 -1.90
N VAL A 99 3.72 14.26 -0.66
CA VAL A 99 3.01 13.73 0.51
C VAL A 99 1.72 14.51 0.78
N VAL A 100 1.77 15.85 0.74
CA VAL A 100 0.57 16.68 0.93
C VAL A 100 -0.46 16.41 -0.17
N ILE A 101 -0.04 16.31 -1.43
CA ILE A 101 -0.95 15.98 -2.54
C ILE A 101 -1.57 14.59 -2.35
N ALA A 102 -0.75 13.61 -1.93
CA ALA A 102 -1.24 12.27 -1.66
C ALA A 102 -2.28 12.26 -0.53
N ALA A 103 -2.04 12.98 0.56
CA ALA A 103 -3.01 13.13 1.64
C ALA A 103 -4.30 13.79 1.14
N LEU A 104 -4.20 14.88 0.38
CA LEU A 104 -5.37 15.57 -0.19
C LEU A 104 -6.20 14.68 -1.13
N LEU A 105 -5.57 13.72 -1.82
CA LEU A 105 -6.24 12.72 -2.64
C LEU A 105 -6.73 11.49 -1.86
N GLY A 106 -6.47 11.42 -0.55
CA GLY A 106 -7.04 10.41 0.34
C GLY A 106 -6.08 9.39 0.94
N ALA A 107 -4.75 9.54 0.76
CA ALA A 107 -3.79 8.68 1.44
C ALA A 107 -3.63 9.06 2.92
N GLU A 108 -3.43 8.05 3.75
CA GLU A 108 -3.14 8.18 5.19
C GLU A 108 -1.72 7.68 5.53
N GLU A 109 -1.16 6.80 4.70
CA GLU A 109 0.19 6.26 4.81
C GLU A 109 0.95 6.47 3.49
N PHE A 110 2.28 6.58 3.57
CA PHE A 110 3.11 7.01 2.44
C PHE A 110 4.35 6.14 2.33
N GLY A 111 4.52 5.49 1.16
CA GLY A 111 5.65 4.62 0.88
C GLY A 111 6.78 5.35 0.15
N PHE A 112 8.01 5.18 0.62
CA PHE A 112 9.21 5.76 0.04
C PHE A 112 10.21 4.66 -0.30
N ALA A 113 10.74 4.67 -1.53
CA ALA A 113 11.81 3.78 -1.94
C ALA A 113 12.95 4.53 -2.63
N THR A 114 12.66 5.21 -3.73
CA THR A 114 13.66 5.91 -4.54
C THR A 114 14.36 7.01 -3.76
N ALA A 115 13.61 7.82 -3.01
CA ALA A 115 14.14 8.94 -2.26
C ALA A 115 15.17 8.52 -1.18
N PRO A 116 14.87 7.58 -0.26
CA PRO A 116 15.85 7.06 0.67
C PRO A 116 17.03 6.36 0.00
N LEU A 117 16.81 5.64 -1.11
CA LEU A 117 17.92 5.03 -1.87
C LEU A 117 18.90 6.07 -2.40
N ILE A 118 18.40 7.17 -2.96
CA ILE A 118 19.24 8.28 -3.45
C ILE A 118 19.97 8.94 -2.27
N ALA A 119 19.30 9.17 -1.16
CA ALA A 119 19.91 9.72 0.05
C ALA A 119 21.07 8.85 0.57
N MET A 120 21.01 7.53 0.37
CA MET A 120 22.08 6.59 0.70
C MET A 120 23.18 6.48 -0.36
N GLY A 121 23.11 7.21 -1.47
CA GLY A 121 24.12 7.22 -2.52
C GLY A 121 23.80 6.26 -3.69
N CYS A 122 22.59 5.79 -3.84
CA CYS A 122 22.17 5.03 -5.02
C CYS A 122 22.10 5.94 -6.26
N SER A 123 22.78 5.57 -7.33
CA SER A 123 22.75 6.28 -8.62
C SER A 123 21.73 5.74 -9.61
N MET A 124 20.83 4.86 -9.18
CA MET A 124 19.73 4.29 -9.98
C MET A 124 20.20 3.54 -11.24
N MET A 125 21.32 2.81 -11.14
CA MET A 125 21.87 1.97 -12.23
C MET A 125 20.99 0.79 -12.63
N ARG A 126 20.01 0.42 -11.79
CA ARG A 126 19.07 -0.68 -12.02
C ARG A 126 19.70 -2.05 -12.29
N VAL A 127 20.82 -2.34 -11.62
CA VAL A 127 21.52 -3.64 -11.64
C VAL A 127 21.33 -4.41 -10.33
N CYS A 128 20.29 -4.06 -9.56
CA CYS A 128 20.06 -4.58 -8.20
C CYS A 128 19.93 -6.11 -8.16
N GLN A 129 19.37 -6.71 -9.21
CA GLN A 129 19.14 -8.16 -9.32
C GLN A 129 20.38 -8.95 -9.75
N LEU A 130 21.47 -8.29 -10.14
CA LEU A 130 22.66 -8.93 -10.71
C LEU A 130 23.79 -9.13 -9.69
N ASP A 131 23.61 -8.71 -8.45
CA ASP A 131 24.66 -8.69 -7.41
C ASP A 131 25.93 -7.88 -7.79
N THR A 132 25.79 -6.96 -8.75
CA THR A 132 26.87 -6.16 -9.33
C THR A 132 26.76 -4.68 -9.03
N CYS A 133 25.98 -4.28 -8.01
CA CYS A 133 25.78 -2.88 -7.67
C CYS A 133 27.10 -2.17 -7.39
N PRO A 134 27.55 -1.22 -8.23
CA PRO A 134 28.86 -0.59 -8.08
C PRO A 134 28.98 0.33 -6.87
N PHE A 135 27.82 0.72 -6.30
CA PHE A 135 27.72 1.59 -5.13
C PHE A 135 27.53 0.81 -3.81
N GLY A 136 27.51 -0.51 -3.87
CA GLY A 136 27.41 -1.35 -2.68
C GLY A 136 26.04 -1.37 -2.00
N VAL A 137 25.01 -0.74 -2.58
CA VAL A 137 23.67 -0.64 -1.98
C VAL A 137 22.93 -1.99 -2.04
N ALA A 138 22.97 -2.66 -3.19
CA ALA A 138 22.22 -3.88 -3.44
C ALA A 138 23.16 -4.97 -3.97
N THR A 139 24.03 -5.48 -3.11
CA THR A 139 24.97 -6.54 -3.42
C THR A 139 25.46 -7.24 -2.16
N GLN A 140 25.75 -8.54 -2.26
CA GLN A 140 26.44 -9.31 -1.23
C GLN A 140 27.94 -9.42 -1.47
N ASN A 141 28.43 -8.96 -2.61
CA ASN A 141 29.86 -8.95 -2.92
C ASN A 141 30.62 -8.02 -1.97
N GLU A 142 31.55 -8.56 -1.18
CA GLU A 142 32.27 -7.82 -0.13
C GLU A 142 33.04 -6.61 -0.67
N LYS A 143 33.70 -6.74 -1.85
CA LYS A 143 34.46 -5.63 -2.45
C LYS A 143 33.56 -4.50 -2.91
N LEU A 144 32.33 -4.79 -3.33
CA LEU A 144 31.36 -3.78 -3.72
C LEU A 144 30.67 -3.19 -2.49
N ARG A 145 30.32 -3.99 -1.49
CA ARG A 145 29.76 -3.53 -0.21
C ARG A 145 30.69 -2.54 0.51
N ALA A 146 31.99 -2.78 0.45
CA ALA A 146 32.99 -1.87 1.05
C ALA A 146 32.96 -0.44 0.46
N LYS A 147 32.32 -0.26 -0.71
CA LYS A 147 32.18 1.05 -1.37
C LYS A 147 30.90 1.79 -0.94
N PHE A 148 30.03 1.16 -0.14
CA PHE A 148 28.77 1.76 0.26
C PHE A 148 28.98 3.02 1.10
N PRO A 149 28.56 4.21 0.62
CA PRO A 149 28.80 5.48 1.30
C PRO A 149 27.67 5.87 2.26
N GLY A 150 26.57 5.11 2.27
CA GLY A 150 25.35 5.46 2.99
C GLY A 150 25.51 5.39 4.50
N LYS A 151 24.85 6.30 5.18
CA LYS A 151 24.73 6.33 6.64
C LYS A 151 23.26 6.45 7.03
N PRO A 152 22.81 5.85 8.14
CA PRO A 152 21.42 5.97 8.61
C PRO A 152 20.96 7.43 8.73
N GLU A 153 21.84 8.30 9.20
CA GLU A 153 21.57 9.73 9.43
C GLU A 153 21.16 10.46 8.14
N TYR A 154 21.63 10.01 6.98
CA TYR A 154 21.24 10.60 5.70
C TYR A 154 19.76 10.39 5.42
N VAL A 155 19.25 9.19 5.68
CA VAL A 155 17.83 8.87 5.53
C VAL A 155 17.00 9.60 6.59
N GLU A 156 17.42 9.57 7.84
CA GLU A 156 16.74 10.28 8.94
C GLU A 156 16.59 11.77 8.63
N ASN A 157 17.69 12.43 8.22
CA ASN A 157 17.67 13.86 7.91
C ASN A 157 16.78 14.13 6.69
N PHE A 158 16.85 13.28 5.66
CA PHE A 158 16.02 13.43 4.49
C PHE A 158 14.53 13.34 4.84
N MET A 159 14.13 12.38 5.67
CA MET A 159 12.76 12.25 6.14
C MET A 159 12.31 13.43 7.01
N LYS A 160 13.20 13.95 7.86
CA LYS A 160 12.94 15.18 8.62
C LYS A 160 12.72 16.39 7.70
N PHE A 161 13.48 16.51 6.61
CA PHE A 161 13.25 17.58 5.62
C PHE A 161 11.94 17.45 4.88
N ILE A 162 11.53 16.23 4.51
CA ILE A 162 10.19 15.98 3.94
C ILE A 162 9.10 16.41 4.93
N ALA A 163 9.22 16.00 6.20
CA ALA A 163 8.26 16.36 7.23
C ALA A 163 8.20 17.88 7.47
N GLN A 164 9.36 18.54 7.46
CA GLN A 164 9.43 20.01 7.63
C GLN A 164 8.75 20.73 6.44
N GLN A 165 9.06 20.31 5.21
CA GLN A 165 8.42 20.88 4.01
C GLN A 165 6.90 20.67 4.04
N MET A 166 6.46 19.50 4.46
CA MET A 166 5.05 19.19 4.64
C MET A 166 4.40 20.14 5.65
N ARG A 167 5.01 20.34 6.83
CA ARG A 167 4.53 21.27 7.86
C ARG A 167 4.40 22.71 7.34
N GLU A 168 5.38 23.17 6.55
CA GLU A 168 5.34 24.51 5.96
C GLU A 168 4.18 24.69 4.99
N ILE A 169 3.89 23.66 4.18
CA ILE A 169 2.74 23.66 3.26
C ILE A 169 1.43 23.66 4.07
N MET A 170 1.33 22.77 5.06
CA MET A 170 0.15 22.68 5.93
C MET A 170 -0.12 24.00 6.64
N ALA A 171 0.91 24.67 7.14
CA ALA A 171 0.77 25.99 7.78
C ALA A 171 0.20 27.05 6.81
N LYS A 172 0.64 27.03 5.52
CA LYS A 172 0.09 27.91 4.49
C LYS A 172 -1.37 27.60 4.14
N LEU A 173 -1.78 26.34 4.26
CA LEU A 173 -3.15 25.88 4.04
C LEU A 173 -4.04 26.10 5.28
N GLY A 174 -3.46 26.44 6.43
CA GLY A 174 -4.20 26.60 7.69
C GLY A 174 -4.66 25.28 8.32
N VAL A 175 -3.99 24.15 7.98
CA VAL A 175 -4.31 22.80 8.43
C VAL A 175 -3.32 22.34 9.50
N LYS A 176 -3.82 21.74 10.58
CA LYS A 176 -3.00 21.39 11.76
C LYS A 176 -2.55 19.95 11.81
N SER A 177 -3.28 19.01 11.21
CA SER A 177 -2.96 17.60 11.22
C SER A 177 -3.06 16.97 9.83
N VAL A 178 -2.42 15.82 9.65
CA VAL A 178 -2.47 15.05 8.37
C VAL A 178 -3.88 14.49 8.14
N GLU A 179 -4.56 14.11 9.23
CA GLU A 179 -5.94 13.65 9.14
C GLU A 179 -6.88 14.73 8.59
N GLU A 180 -6.62 16.00 8.91
CA GLU A 180 -7.40 17.12 8.34
C GLU A 180 -7.17 17.29 6.84
N LEU A 181 -5.99 16.91 6.32
CA LEU A 181 -5.71 16.95 4.88
C LEU A 181 -6.41 15.85 4.11
N CYS A 182 -6.61 14.67 4.75
CA CYS A 182 -7.02 13.48 4.02
C CYS A 182 -8.36 13.67 3.29
N GLY A 183 -8.30 13.57 1.95
CA GLY A 183 -9.45 13.71 1.07
C GLY A 183 -9.93 15.15 0.82
N ARG A 184 -9.15 16.17 1.25
CA ARG A 184 -9.49 17.60 1.06
C ARG A 184 -9.08 18.10 -0.34
N THR A 185 -9.63 17.49 -1.39
CA THR A 185 -9.36 17.89 -2.78
C THR A 185 -9.81 19.32 -3.11
N ASP A 186 -10.69 19.91 -2.29
CA ASP A 186 -11.06 21.31 -2.36
C ASP A 186 -9.88 22.29 -2.18
N LEU A 187 -8.79 21.82 -1.54
CA LEU A 187 -7.55 22.59 -1.39
C LEU A 187 -6.61 22.46 -2.60
N LEU A 188 -6.95 21.61 -3.57
CA LEU A 188 -6.20 21.45 -4.82
C LEU A 188 -6.79 22.35 -5.91
N LYS A 189 -5.91 23.01 -6.64
CA LYS A 189 -6.27 23.79 -7.82
C LYS A 189 -5.42 23.35 -9.00
N LEU A 190 -6.05 23.13 -10.14
CA LEU A 190 -5.32 22.88 -11.37
C LEU A 190 -4.48 24.09 -11.74
N LYS A 191 -3.22 23.82 -12.09
CA LYS A 191 -2.35 24.84 -12.65
C LYS A 191 -2.87 25.27 -14.02
N ASP A 192 -2.71 26.55 -14.33
CA ASP A 192 -3.05 27.06 -15.66
C ASP A 192 -2.28 26.27 -16.75
N LYS A 193 -3.02 25.79 -17.73
CA LYS A 193 -2.52 24.95 -18.82
C LYS A 193 -2.13 25.75 -20.06
N GLN A 194 -2.15 27.10 -20.00
CA GLN A 194 -1.79 27.96 -21.14
C GLN A 194 -0.39 27.62 -21.64
N GLY A 195 -0.28 27.40 -22.96
CA GLY A 195 0.98 27.01 -23.60
C GLY A 195 1.27 25.52 -23.70
N PHE A 196 0.52 24.64 -22.99
CA PHE A 196 0.72 23.17 -22.99
C PHE A 196 -0.41 22.45 -23.73
N LYS A 197 -0.30 22.29 -25.05
CA LYS A 197 -1.34 21.67 -25.90
C LYS A 197 -1.82 20.30 -25.36
N ARG A 198 -0.91 19.43 -24.94
CA ARG A 198 -1.27 18.10 -24.41
C ARG A 198 -1.94 18.18 -23.04
N ALA A 199 -1.47 19.04 -22.15
CA ALA A 199 -2.03 19.19 -20.82
C ALA A 199 -3.47 19.75 -20.86
N SER A 200 -3.82 20.57 -21.88
CA SER A 200 -5.18 21.09 -22.03
C SER A 200 -6.22 20.02 -22.36
N LEU A 201 -5.79 18.87 -22.90
CA LEU A 201 -6.67 17.75 -23.24
C LEU A 201 -6.99 16.85 -22.04
N VAL A 202 -6.28 17.00 -20.93
CA VAL A 202 -6.47 16.14 -19.73
C VAL A 202 -7.56 16.73 -18.84
N ASP A 203 -8.64 15.97 -18.66
CA ASP A 203 -9.71 16.28 -17.71
C ASP A 203 -9.36 15.71 -16.33
N MET A 204 -9.10 16.58 -15.36
CA MET A 204 -8.77 16.22 -13.98
C MET A 204 -9.98 16.30 -13.03
N SER A 205 -11.18 16.63 -13.52
CA SER A 205 -12.37 16.80 -12.68
C SER A 205 -12.68 15.57 -11.84
N ARG A 206 -12.47 14.37 -12.40
CA ARG A 206 -12.66 13.11 -11.68
C ARG A 206 -11.64 12.89 -10.56
N VAL A 207 -10.39 13.30 -10.78
CA VAL A 207 -9.32 13.19 -9.76
C VAL A 207 -9.62 14.12 -8.59
N LEU A 208 -10.12 15.30 -8.86
CA LEU A 208 -10.48 16.30 -7.85
C LEU A 208 -11.85 16.00 -7.17
N GLY A 209 -12.56 14.99 -7.63
CA GLY A 209 -13.86 14.62 -7.05
C GLY A 209 -14.99 15.59 -7.36
N GLU A 210 -14.81 16.52 -8.31
CA GLU A 210 -15.80 17.57 -8.62
C GLU A 210 -17.16 17.03 -9.07
N ARG A 211 -17.18 15.81 -9.64
CA ARG A 211 -18.42 15.19 -10.17
C ARG A 211 -19.30 14.50 -9.11
N TYR A 212 -18.80 14.27 -7.91
CA TYR A 212 -19.46 13.32 -6.98
C TYR A 212 -19.86 13.90 -5.62
N ASP A 213 -19.63 15.16 -5.35
CA ASP A 213 -19.86 15.78 -4.02
C ASP A 213 -19.22 14.99 -2.83
N VAL A 214 -18.30 14.08 -3.15
CA VAL A 214 -17.68 13.11 -2.22
C VAL A 214 -16.87 13.81 -1.13
N ILE A 215 -16.37 15.01 -1.46
CA ILE A 215 -15.47 15.79 -0.62
C ILE A 215 -16.16 16.30 0.65
N LYS A 216 -17.46 16.59 0.54
CA LYS A 216 -18.22 17.15 1.67
C LYS A 216 -18.56 16.14 2.75
N ASN A 217 -18.47 14.85 2.43
CA ASN A 217 -18.84 13.80 3.36
C ASN A 217 -17.62 13.26 4.10
N SER A 218 -17.16 14.03 5.12
CA SER A 218 -16.05 13.59 5.99
C SER A 218 -16.48 12.61 7.10
N GLU A 219 -17.71 12.12 7.06
CA GLU A 219 -18.25 11.23 8.09
C GLU A 219 -17.50 9.91 8.19
N TRP A 220 -16.91 9.45 7.09
CA TRP A 220 -16.07 8.24 7.07
C TRP A 220 -14.86 8.30 8.05
N LYS A 221 -14.45 9.52 8.48
CA LYS A 221 -13.35 9.71 9.43
C LYS A 221 -13.76 9.43 10.88
N LYS A 222 -15.05 9.45 11.19
CA LYS A 222 -15.54 9.44 12.57
C LYS A 222 -15.57 8.06 13.20
N GLU A 223 -15.77 7.02 12.43
CA GLU A 223 -15.84 5.65 12.92
C GLU A 223 -15.02 4.72 12.00
N ARG A 224 -14.00 4.09 12.59
CA ARG A 224 -13.29 3.00 11.90
C ARG A 224 -14.06 1.71 12.15
N ASP A 225 -14.73 1.24 11.11
CA ASP A 225 -15.36 -0.07 11.12
C ASP A 225 -14.26 -1.16 11.09
N THR A 226 -14.32 -2.08 12.05
CA THR A 226 -13.40 -3.21 12.12
C THR A 226 -14.05 -4.45 11.53
N PHE A 227 -13.34 -5.10 10.61
CA PHE A 227 -13.82 -6.35 10.03
C PHE A 227 -13.63 -7.49 11.03
N ASP A 228 -14.73 -8.15 11.41
CA ASP A 228 -14.72 -9.34 12.27
C ASP A 228 -14.44 -10.59 11.42
N PHE A 229 -13.25 -11.14 11.57
CA PHE A 229 -12.83 -12.37 10.89
C PHE A 229 -13.43 -13.65 11.49
N LYS A 230 -14.07 -13.56 12.65
CA LYS A 230 -14.62 -14.72 13.39
C LYS A 230 -13.61 -15.85 13.57
N LEU A 231 -12.37 -15.48 13.86
CA LEU A 231 -11.24 -16.42 13.96
C LEU A 231 -11.48 -17.51 15.01
N GLU A 232 -12.22 -17.21 16.07
CA GLU A 232 -12.60 -18.15 17.12
C GLU A 232 -13.45 -19.32 16.61
N LYS A 233 -14.12 -19.13 15.46
CA LYS A 233 -14.93 -20.16 14.79
C LYS A 233 -14.14 -20.97 13.78
N GLY A 234 -12.90 -20.56 13.48
CA GLY A 234 -12.02 -21.26 12.56
C GLY A 234 -11.62 -22.63 13.11
N ILE A 235 -11.42 -23.60 12.20
CA ILE A 235 -10.99 -24.95 12.58
C ILE A 235 -9.66 -24.94 13.31
N ASP A 236 -8.77 -24.02 12.96
CA ASP A 236 -7.44 -23.89 13.54
C ASP A 236 -7.51 -23.63 15.05
N LEU A 237 -8.36 -22.72 15.47
CA LEU A 237 -8.48 -22.35 16.88
C LEU A 237 -9.47 -23.20 17.66
N SER A 238 -10.51 -23.69 17.01
CA SER A 238 -11.51 -24.51 17.68
C SER A 238 -11.07 -25.96 17.84
N LYS A 239 -10.16 -26.45 17.00
CA LYS A 239 -9.75 -27.87 16.97
C LYS A 239 -8.24 -28.06 16.92
N LEU A 240 -7.50 -27.41 15.97
CA LEU A 240 -6.09 -27.70 15.75
C LEU A 240 -5.22 -27.23 16.94
N VAL A 241 -5.32 -25.98 17.34
CA VAL A 241 -4.53 -25.45 18.44
C VAL A 241 -4.77 -26.20 19.75
N PRO A 242 -6.02 -26.48 20.19
CA PRO A 242 -6.26 -27.30 21.37
C PRO A 242 -5.65 -28.69 21.29
N ALA A 243 -5.75 -29.37 20.14
CA ALA A 243 -5.17 -30.69 19.95
C ALA A 243 -3.63 -30.68 20.09
N PHE A 244 -2.97 -29.71 19.47
CA PHE A 244 -1.52 -29.52 19.60
C PHE A 244 -1.10 -29.20 21.04
N THR A 245 -1.83 -28.34 21.73
CA THR A 245 -1.52 -27.92 23.10
C THR A 245 -1.70 -29.08 24.12
N GLN A 246 -2.66 -29.98 23.86
CA GLN A 246 -2.97 -31.11 24.75
C GLN A 246 -2.22 -32.39 24.36
N ASN A 247 -1.41 -32.40 23.29
CA ASN A 247 -0.80 -33.57 22.66
C ASN A 247 -1.82 -34.70 22.34
N ASP A 248 -3.08 -34.32 22.16
CA ASP A 248 -4.15 -35.24 21.81
C ASP A 248 -4.50 -35.12 20.33
N TYR A 249 -3.88 -35.95 19.52
CA TYR A 249 -4.10 -36.04 18.08
C TYR A 249 -5.17 -37.06 17.69
N SER A 250 -5.78 -37.73 18.66
CA SER A 250 -6.75 -38.81 18.43
C SER A 250 -8.00 -38.36 17.66
N SER A 251 -8.33 -37.05 17.71
CA SER A 251 -9.47 -36.46 17.00
C SER A 251 -9.14 -35.95 15.59
N PHE A 252 -7.87 -36.06 15.14
CA PHE A 252 -7.41 -35.58 13.84
C PHE A 252 -7.32 -36.68 12.80
N LEU A 253 -8.45 -37.23 12.39
CA LEU A 253 -8.58 -37.98 11.15
C LEU A 253 -9.24 -37.09 10.11
N ILE A 254 -8.47 -36.54 9.17
CA ILE A 254 -9.02 -35.89 8.00
C ILE A 254 -9.44 -36.99 7.02
N HIS A 255 -10.71 -37.37 7.07
CA HIS A 255 -11.28 -38.22 6.05
C HIS A 255 -11.48 -37.42 4.77
N ASN A 256 -10.61 -37.65 3.79
CA ASN A 256 -10.80 -37.17 2.43
C ASN A 256 -11.72 -38.14 1.70
N SER A 257 -13.02 -37.92 1.77
CA SER A 257 -14.05 -38.79 1.20
C SER A 257 -14.11 -38.81 -0.35
N LYS A 258 -13.11 -38.23 -1.02
CA LYS A 258 -12.99 -38.20 -2.47
C LYS A 258 -11.80 -38.97 -3.04
N LEU A 259 -10.97 -39.61 -2.24
CA LEU A 259 -9.91 -40.48 -2.70
C LEU A 259 -10.31 -41.93 -2.42
N GLU A 260 -10.70 -42.64 -3.44
CA GLU A 260 -11.08 -44.08 -3.43
C GLU A 260 -9.86 -45.01 -3.24
N SER A 261 -8.93 -44.68 -2.33
CA SER A 261 -7.88 -45.62 -1.94
C SER A 261 -7.76 -45.71 -0.42
N PRO A 262 -7.68 -46.91 0.15
CA PRO A 262 -7.63 -47.12 1.61
C PRO A 262 -6.35 -46.61 2.29
N ASP A 263 -5.36 -46.13 1.54
CA ASP A 263 -4.00 -45.80 2.05
C ASP A 263 -3.73 -44.30 2.22
N SER A 264 -4.75 -43.43 2.17
CA SER A 264 -4.57 -41.99 2.33
C SER A 264 -4.84 -41.50 3.76
N GLU A 265 -4.27 -42.14 4.75
CA GLU A 265 -4.17 -41.60 6.11
C GLU A 265 -2.98 -40.64 6.18
N LEU A 266 -3.24 -39.35 6.26
CA LEU A 266 -2.22 -38.35 6.57
C LEU A 266 -1.93 -38.43 8.07
N LYS A 267 -0.92 -39.21 8.47
CA LYS A 267 -0.38 -39.21 9.83
C LYS A 267 0.58 -38.02 9.96
N ILE A 268 0.20 -37.02 10.74
CA ILE A 268 1.15 -36.01 11.20
C ILE A 268 2.02 -36.69 12.24
N GLN A 269 3.26 -37.05 11.86
CA GLN A 269 4.28 -37.49 12.81
C GLN A 269 4.87 -36.28 13.50
N SER A 270 4.97 -36.36 14.81
CA SER A 270 5.59 -35.39 15.72
C SER A 270 7.08 -35.18 15.46
#